data_5c39d2371306659b6fa885deb7b5885d
#
_entry.id   5c39d2371306659b6fa885deb7b5885d
#
_cell.length_a   1.000
_cell.length_b   1.000
_cell.length_c   1.000
_cell.angle_alpha   90.00
_cell.angle_beta   90.00
_cell.angle_gamma   90.00
#
_symmetry.space_group_name_H-M   'P 1'
#
loop_
_entity.id
_entity.type
_entity.pdbx_description
1 polymer ?
#
loop_
_entity_poly.entity_id
_entity_poly.type
_entity_poly.pdbx_seq_one_letter_code
_entity_poly.pdbx_strand_id
1 'polypeptide(L)'
;MVFDIRLKGNNKPIYQSTVRTMKHTDPVWQIRWNDDMNVKNLNFYSISSDGRVTNWTLMKNKLEAEEVIKLRLVVDENKGLVENKKDAFLYGLAGGMCFDFNKYQEHLFIVGTEEGKIHLCSKAYSGQYLETYEGHYLAVYAVKWNKYHPRVFLSCSADWTIKMWDMQITRP
;
A
#
# COMPACT_ATOMS: atom_id res chain seq x y z
N MET A 1 8.58 -0.69 -14.68
CA MET A 1 9.39 -0.08 -15.77
C MET A 1 9.12 1.40 -15.82
N VAL A 2 10.16 2.21 -16.01
CA VAL A 2 10.06 3.68 -16.15
C VAL A 2 10.54 4.05 -17.54
N PHE A 3 9.78 4.88 -18.24
CA PHE A 3 10.07 5.33 -19.60
C PHE A 3 10.22 6.85 -19.63
N ASP A 4 11.10 7.38 -20.48
CA ASP A 4 11.14 8.81 -20.80
C ASP A 4 10.46 9.03 -22.16
N ILE A 5 9.30 9.69 -22.13
CA ILE A 5 8.51 9.98 -23.34
C ILE A 5 9.16 10.97 -24.30
N ARG A 6 10.20 11.71 -23.84
CA ARG A 6 10.96 12.66 -24.68
C ARG A 6 11.91 11.95 -25.64
N LEU A 7 12.29 10.72 -25.35
CA LEU A 7 13.19 9.90 -26.18
C LEU A 7 12.40 9.28 -27.33
N LYS A 8 12.17 10.07 -28.39
CA LYS A 8 11.45 9.62 -29.59
C LYS A 8 12.14 8.41 -30.23
N GLY A 9 11.36 7.37 -30.53
CA GLY A 9 11.84 6.15 -31.18
C GLY A 9 12.53 5.13 -30.26
N ASN A 10 12.69 5.41 -28.96
CA ASN A 10 13.23 4.48 -28.00
C ASN A 10 12.10 3.86 -27.15
N ASN A 11 11.70 2.64 -27.47
CA ASN A 11 10.68 1.88 -26.73
C ASN A 11 11.27 1.06 -25.56
N LYS A 12 12.54 1.28 -25.21
CA LYS A 12 13.16 0.59 -24.08
C LYS A 12 12.96 1.39 -22.78
N PRO A 13 12.66 0.73 -21.65
CA PRO A 13 12.56 1.42 -20.37
C PRO A 13 13.95 1.94 -19.95
N ILE A 14 13.97 3.12 -19.32
CA ILE A 14 15.20 3.70 -18.74
C ILE A 14 15.57 2.91 -17.49
N TYR A 15 14.56 2.51 -16.71
CA TYR A 15 14.71 1.71 -15.51
C TYR A 15 13.72 0.55 -15.52
N GLN A 16 14.19 -0.60 -15.04
CA GLN A 16 13.39 -1.80 -14.91
C GLN A 16 13.70 -2.48 -13.57
N SER A 17 12.65 -2.88 -12.86
CA SER A 17 12.81 -3.75 -11.69
C SER A 17 13.23 -5.15 -12.12
N THR A 18 14.18 -5.73 -11.40
CA THR A 18 14.72 -7.06 -11.62
C THR A 18 14.67 -7.86 -10.31
N VAL A 19 14.93 -9.16 -10.37
CA VAL A 19 15.02 -9.99 -9.15
C VAL A 19 16.02 -9.41 -8.15
N ARG A 20 17.13 -8.84 -8.65
CA ARG A 20 18.16 -8.20 -7.80
C ARG A 20 17.71 -6.89 -7.15
N THR A 21 16.70 -6.23 -7.71
CA THR A 21 16.15 -4.95 -7.22
C THR A 21 14.80 -5.14 -6.55
N MET A 22 14.56 -6.26 -5.89
CA MET A 22 13.35 -6.55 -5.10
C MET A 22 12.04 -6.41 -5.90
N LYS A 23 12.04 -6.80 -7.19
CA LYS A 23 10.82 -6.75 -7.99
C LYS A 23 9.69 -7.51 -7.29
N HIS A 24 8.45 -7.06 -7.47
CA HIS A 24 7.25 -7.77 -7.00
C HIS A 24 7.15 -9.18 -7.61
N THR A 25 6.61 -10.13 -6.86
CA THR A 25 6.42 -11.52 -7.29
C THR A 25 5.04 -11.77 -7.86
N ASP A 26 4.08 -10.90 -7.55
CA ASP A 26 2.68 -10.99 -7.94
C ASP A 26 2.22 -9.71 -8.65
N PRO A 27 0.98 -9.66 -9.18
CA PRO A 27 0.45 -8.50 -9.88
C PRO A 27 0.56 -7.21 -9.07
N VAL A 28 0.98 -6.15 -9.74
CA VAL A 28 1.04 -4.80 -9.17
C VAL A 28 -0.26 -4.08 -9.55
N TRP A 29 -1.03 -3.70 -8.54
CA TRP A 29 -2.36 -3.13 -8.73
C TRP A 29 -2.37 -1.62 -8.84
N GLN A 30 -1.48 -0.95 -8.11
CA GLN A 30 -1.42 0.50 -8.13
C GLN A 30 0.02 1.01 -8.02
N ILE A 31 0.27 2.11 -8.73
CA ILE A 31 1.50 2.90 -8.62
C ILE A 31 1.13 4.36 -8.43
N ARG A 32 1.92 5.09 -7.62
CA ARG A 32 1.76 6.54 -7.42
C ARG A 32 3.12 7.21 -7.28
N TRP A 33 3.29 8.32 -7.96
CA TRP A 33 4.41 9.20 -7.70
C TRP A 33 4.32 9.78 -6.30
N ASN A 34 5.47 10.00 -5.68
CA ASN A 34 5.52 10.77 -4.45
C ASN A 34 5.34 12.25 -4.79
N ASP A 35 4.35 12.88 -4.16
CA ASP A 35 4.05 14.31 -4.35
C ASP A 35 4.88 15.20 -3.41
N ASP A 36 5.76 14.63 -2.59
CA ASP A 36 6.58 15.37 -1.63
C ASP A 36 7.71 16.13 -2.32
N MET A 37 7.59 17.45 -2.31
CA MET A 37 8.57 18.38 -2.91
C MET A 37 9.92 18.42 -2.19
N ASN A 38 9.99 17.87 -0.95
CA ASN A 38 11.20 17.91 -0.14
C ASN A 38 12.17 16.78 -0.45
N VAL A 39 11.77 15.81 -1.25
CA VAL A 39 12.59 14.64 -1.59
C VAL A 39 13.58 15.01 -2.71
N LYS A 40 14.87 14.82 -2.47
CA LYS A 40 15.95 15.13 -3.43
C LYS A 40 15.89 14.30 -4.72
N ASN A 41 15.41 13.06 -4.63
CA ASN A 41 15.34 12.13 -5.74
C ASN A 41 13.89 11.81 -6.06
N LEU A 42 13.58 11.74 -7.35
CA LEU A 42 12.25 11.34 -7.80
C LEU A 42 11.98 9.90 -7.36
N ASN A 43 10.86 9.68 -6.70
CA ASN A 43 10.46 8.37 -6.22
C ASN A 43 8.95 8.13 -6.42
N PHE A 44 8.58 6.85 -6.47
CA PHE A 44 7.20 6.42 -6.57
C PHE A 44 6.98 5.17 -5.72
N TYR A 45 5.72 4.92 -5.39
CA TYR A 45 5.32 3.76 -4.61
C TYR A 45 4.51 2.80 -5.47
N SER A 46 4.62 1.51 -5.17
CA SER A 46 3.80 0.45 -5.76
C SER A 46 3.24 -0.47 -4.68
N ILE A 47 2.09 -1.08 -4.97
CA ILE A 47 1.47 -2.11 -4.15
C ILE A 47 1.14 -3.33 -5.01
N SER A 48 1.25 -4.50 -4.42
CA SER A 48 1.07 -5.77 -5.11
C SER A 48 0.36 -6.81 -4.22
N SER A 49 -0.25 -7.82 -4.86
CA SER A 49 -0.81 -8.98 -4.17
C SER A 49 0.22 -9.80 -3.40
N ASP A 50 1.53 -9.59 -3.65
CA ASP A 50 2.60 -10.19 -2.84
C ASP A 50 2.69 -9.60 -1.41
N GLY A 51 1.74 -8.73 -1.04
CA GLY A 51 1.65 -8.13 0.29
C GLY A 51 2.68 -7.05 0.56
N ARG A 52 3.37 -6.52 -0.44
CA ARG A 52 4.38 -5.48 -0.24
C ARG A 52 3.95 -4.13 -0.79
N VAL A 53 4.20 -3.09 0.00
CA VAL A 53 4.24 -1.71 -0.48
C VAL A 53 5.72 -1.32 -0.61
N THR A 54 6.14 -0.97 -1.81
CA THR A 54 7.55 -0.70 -2.12
C THR A 54 7.72 0.74 -2.59
N ASN A 55 8.71 1.42 -2.03
CA ASN A 55 9.20 2.72 -2.48
C ASN A 55 10.32 2.52 -3.50
N TRP A 56 10.22 3.15 -4.65
CA TRP A 56 11.17 3.08 -5.74
C TRP A 56 11.82 4.43 -5.95
N THR A 57 13.12 4.53 -5.72
CA THR A 57 13.88 5.78 -5.88
C THR A 57 14.71 5.73 -7.15
N LEU A 58 14.55 6.74 -8.00
CA LEU A 58 15.30 6.89 -9.24
C LEU A 58 16.66 7.53 -8.93
N MET A 59 17.71 6.75 -9.04
CA MET A 59 19.10 7.21 -8.99
C MET A 59 19.66 7.40 -10.40
N LYS A 60 20.83 8.02 -10.54
CA LYS A 60 21.44 8.29 -11.86
C LYS A 60 21.54 7.06 -12.75
N ASN A 61 21.91 5.90 -12.18
CA ASN A 61 22.22 4.69 -12.96
C ASN A 61 21.45 3.45 -12.50
N LYS A 62 20.58 3.57 -11.48
CA LYS A 62 19.85 2.42 -10.93
C LYS A 62 18.49 2.84 -10.36
N LEU A 63 17.60 1.88 -10.31
CA LEU A 63 16.35 1.97 -9.56
C LEU A 63 16.57 1.26 -8.21
N GLU A 64 16.50 2.00 -7.13
CA GLU A 64 16.55 1.45 -5.78
C GLU A 64 15.15 1.14 -5.27
N ALA A 65 14.99 0.02 -4.61
CA ALA A 65 13.75 -0.41 -4.00
C ALA A 65 13.93 -0.50 -2.48
N GLU A 66 12.97 0.04 -1.77
CA GLU A 66 12.88 -0.04 -0.31
C GLU A 66 11.49 -0.55 0.07
N GLU A 67 11.44 -1.57 0.91
CA GLU A 67 10.17 -2.09 1.41
C GLU A 67 9.63 -1.16 2.50
N VAL A 68 8.47 -0.56 2.26
CA VAL A 68 7.82 0.36 3.20
C VAL A 68 7.08 -0.44 4.28
N ILE A 69 6.31 -1.44 3.87
CA ILE A 69 5.58 -2.32 4.78
C ILE A 69 5.27 -3.66 4.10
N LYS A 70 5.25 -4.72 4.91
CA LYS A 70 4.64 -6.02 4.57
C LYS A 70 3.25 -6.12 5.16
N LEU A 71 2.28 -6.29 4.28
CA LEU A 71 0.90 -6.51 4.69
C LEU A 71 0.76 -7.94 5.22
N ARG A 72 0.29 -8.07 6.46
CA ARG A 72 0.08 -9.36 7.11
C ARG A 72 -1.41 -9.57 7.33
N LEU A 73 -1.86 -10.79 7.20
CA LEU A 73 -3.22 -11.16 7.57
C LEU A 73 -3.44 -10.89 9.06
N VAL A 74 -4.48 -10.12 9.36
CA VAL A 74 -4.94 -9.93 10.74
C VAL A 74 -5.93 -11.05 11.05
N VAL A 75 -5.57 -11.89 11.99
CA VAL A 75 -6.45 -12.97 12.48
C VAL A 75 -7.24 -12.45 13.67
N ASP A 76 -8.56 -12.58 13.61
CA ASP A 76 -9.42 -12.24 14.74
C ASP A 76 -9.14 -13.17 15.91
N GLU A 77 -8.58 -12.67 16.98
CA GLU A 77 -8.31 -13.43 18.22
C GLU A 77 -9.58 -14.06 18.81
N ASN A 78 -10.77 -13.56 18.46
CA ASN A 78 -12.07 -14.07 18.90
C ASN A 78 -12.56 -15.32 18.15
N LYS A 79 -11.88 -15.78 17.10
CA LYS A 79 -12.26 -17.00 16.36
C LYS A 79 -11.50 -18.26 16.78
N GLY A 80 -10.94 -18.31 17.97
CA GLY A 80 -10.69 -19.52 18.75
C GLY A 80 -9.70 -20.55 18.17
N LEU A 81 -8.72 -20.19 17.32
CA LEU A 81 -7.78 -21.16 16.75
C LEU A 81 -6.29 -20.80 16.89
N VAL A 82 -5.93 -19.89 17.78
CA VAL A 82 -4.50 -19.54 17.95
C VAL A 82 -4.11 -19.48 19.41
N GLU A 83 -3.62 -20.59 19.94
CA GLU A 83 -3.07 -20.67 21.30
C GLU A 83 -1.68 -20.06 21.49
N ASN A 84 -0.99 -19.64 20.43
CA ASN A 84 0.39 -19.14 20.55
C ASN A 84 0.66 -17.92 19.67
N LYS A 85 1.06 -16.80 20.28
CA LYS A 85 1.57 -15.58 19.61
C LYS A 85 2.77 -15.82 18.68
N LYS A 86 3.44 -16.97 18.78
CA LYS A 86 4.54 -17.37 17.88
C LYS A 86 4.04 -17.85 16.52
N ASP A 87 2.78 -18.32 16.43
CA ASP A 87 2.21 -18.84 15.20
C ASP A 87 1.66 -17.73 14.29
N ALA A 88 1.49 -16.50 14.79
CA ALA A 88 1.14 -15.32 13.98
C ALA A 88 2.14 -15.04 12.84
N PHE A 89 3.36 -15.55 12.92
CA PHE A 89 4.37 -15.48 11.86
C PHE A 89 4.09 -16.45 10.70
N LEU A 90 3.26 -17.47 10.92
CA LEU A 90 2.85 -18.48 9.92
C LEU A 90 1.64 -18.03 9.08
N TYR A 91 0.96 -16.93 9.48
CA TYR A 91 -0.16 -16.40 8.70
C TYR A 91 0.39 -15.64 7.49
N GLY A 92 -0.13 -16.00 6.33
CA GLY A 92 0.28 -15.49 5.04
C GLY A 92 0.25 -13.96 4.94
N LEU A 93 0.80 -13.44 3.87
CA LEU A 93 0.73 -12.02 3.54
C LEU A 93 -0.67 -11.70 3.04
N ALA A 94 -1.19 -10.52 3.38
CA ALA A 94 -2.43 -9.99 2.84
C ALA A 94 -2.18 -9.40 1.45
N GLY A 95 -3.06 -9.65 0.49
CA GLY A 95 -2.94 -9.10 -0.86
C GLY A 95 -3.21 -7.60 -0.89
N GLY A 96 -2.22 -6.79 -1.22
CA GLY A 96 -2.36 -5.34 -1.34
C GLY A 96 -2.99 -4.95 -2.67
N MET A 97 -4.10 -4.19 -2.65
CA MET A 97 -4.85 -3.79 -3.84
C MET A 97 -4.71 -2.31 -4.17
N CYS A 98 -4.78 -1.44 -3.18
CA CYS A 98 -4.78 0.00 -3.36
C CYS A 98 -4.20 0.71 -2.15
N PHE A 99 -3.77 1.96 -2.36
CA PHE A 99 -3.27 2.81 -1.26
C PHE A 99 -3.47 4.29 -1.58
N ASP A 100 -3.46 5.12 -0.53
CA ASP A 100 -3.48 6.57 -0.67
C ASP A 100 -2.74 7.25 0.48
N PHE A 101 -1.96 8.30 0.18
CA PHE A 101 -1.23 9.08 1.16
C PHE A 101 -2.09 10.21 1.70
N ASN A 102 -1.98 10.44 3.02
CA ASN A 102 -2.62 11.59 3.65
C ASN A 102 -1.83 12.87 3.29
N LYS A 103 -2.54 13.91 2.84
CA LYS A 103 -1.92 15.18 2.44
C LYS A 103 -1.52 16.07 3.61
N TYR A 104 -2.19 15.89 4.76
CA TYR A 104 -1.95 16.69 5.95
C TYR A 104 -0.93 16.07 6.90
N GLN A 105 -0.84 14.74 6.86
CA GLN A 105 0.10 13.95 7.65
C GLN A 105 0.88 13.04 6.70
N GLU A 106 1.93 13.58 6.10
CA GLU A 106 2.71 12.95 5.02
C GLU A 106 3.29 11.58 5.36
N HIS A 107 3.45 11.29 6.66
CA HIS A 107 3.94 10.00 7.13
C HIS A 107 2.83 8.93 7.15
N LEU A 108 1.54 9.31 7.05
CA LEU A 108 0.43 8.37 7.08
C LEU A 108 -0.05 8.00 5.68
N PHE A 109 -0.43 6.74 5.53
CA PHE A 109 -1.12 6.24 4.35
C PHE A 109 -2.09 5.12 4.73
N ILE A 110 -3.10 4.93 3.90
CA ILE A 110 -4.06 3.83 4.02
C ILE A 110 -3.84 2.83 2.91
N VAL A 111 -4.09 1.56 3.22
CA VAL A 111 -3.97 0.44 2.29
C VAL A 111 -5.26 -0.37 2.32
N GLY A 112 -5.82 -0.67 1.15
CA GLY A 112 -6.91 -1.63 0.99
C GLY A 112 -6.37 -2.98 0.55
N THR A 113 -6.93 -4.05 1.12
CA THR A 113 -6.48 -5.42 0.88
C THR A 113 -7.52 -6.26 0.14
N GLU A 114 -7.08 -7.40 -0.39
CA GLU A 114 -7.91 -8.37 -1.08
C GLU A 114 -8.94 -9.01 -0.14
N GLU A 115 -8.61 -9.11 1.16
CA GLU A 115 -9.46 -9.69 2.19
C GLU A 115 -10.56 -8.72 2.70
N GLY A 116 -10.64 -7.51 2.15
CA GLY A 116 -11.65 -6.52 2.52
C GLY A 116 -11.29 -5.64 3.72
N LYS A 117 -10.07 -5.76 4.25
CA LYS A 117 -9.59 -4.91 5.34
C LYS A 117 -8.90 -3.66 4.80
N ILE A 118 -8.99 -2.58 5.57
CA ILE A 118 -8.26 -1.35 5.28
C ILE A 118 -7.34 -1.09 6.47
N HIS A 119 -6.06 -0.85 6.20
CA HIS A 119 -5.06 -0.61 7.24
C HIS A 119 -4.54 0.82 7.16
N LEU A 120 -4.48 1.49 8.30
CA LEU A 120 -3.74 2.73 8.47
C LEU A 120 -2.29 2.36 8.78
N CYS A 121 -1.38 2.89 7.99
CA CYS A 121 0.05 2.62 8.06
C CYS A 121 0.85 3.91 8.22
N SER A 122 2.06 3.78 8.74
CA SER A 122 3.04 4.87 8.78
C SER A 122 4.28 4.49 8.00
N LYS A 123 4.84 5.44 7.25
CA LYS A 123 6.15 5.27 6.58
C LYS A 123 7.30 5.03 7.57
N ALA A 124 7.13 5.43 8.84
CA ALA A 124 8.13 5.25 9.89
C ALA A 124 8.09 3.87 10.56
N TYR A 125 7.00 3.11 10.38
CA TYR A 125 6.80 1.81 11.05
C TYR A 125 6.47 0.73 10.03
N SER A 126 7.47 -0.04 9.63
CA SER A 126 7.31 -1.13 8.65
C SER A 126 6.76 -2.43 9.23
N GLY A 127 6.73 -2.57 10.55
CA GLY A 127 6.45 -3.82 11.23
C GLY A 127 4.99 -4.04 11.64
N GLN A 128 4.16 -3.00 11.70
CA GLN A 128 2.79 -3.08 12.21
C GLN A 128 1.88 -2.00 11.62
N TYR A 129 0.58 -2.28 11.64
CA TYR A 129 -0.45 -1.30 11.34
C TYR A 129 -0.67 -0.37 12.54
N LEU A 130 -1.06 0.88 12.27
CA LEU A 130 -1.52 1.80 13.31
C LEU A 130 -2.96 1.51 13.69
N GLU A 131 -3.80 1.18 12.69
CA GLU A 131 -5.21 0.86 12.88
C GLU A 131 -5.70 -0.04 11.76
N THR A 132 -6.75 -0.83 12.02
CA THR A 132 -7.42 -1.68 11.04
C THR A 132 -8.92 -1.39 11.02
N TYR A 133 -9.44 -1.11 9.82
CA TYR A 133 -10.86 -0.83 9.59
C TYR A 133 -11.51 -2.04 8.95
N GLU A 134 -12.54 -2.54 9.61
CA GLU A 134 -13.31 -3.69 9.18
C GLU A 134 -14.73 -3.28 8.80
N GLY A 135 -15.18 -3.69 7.63
CA GLY A 135 -16.51 -3.37 7.15
C GLY A 135 -16.79 -3.79 5.73
N HIS A 136 -15.76 -4.07 4.94
CA HIS A 136 -15.92 -4.73 3.64
C HIS A 136 -15.73 -6.23 3.78
N TYR A 137 -16.44 -6.97 2.94
CA TYR A 137 -16.42 -8.45 2.93
C TYR A 137 -15.61 -9.04 1.78
N LEU A 138 -15.28 -8.21 0.79
CA LEU A 138 -14.51 -8.59 -0.40
C LEU A 138 -13.44 -7.54 -0.67
N ALA A 139 -12.58 -7.81 -1.65
CA ALA A 139 -11.43 -6.98 -2.02
C ALA A 139 -11.74 -5.48 -2.11
N VAL A 140 -10.91 -4.66 -1.52
CA VAL A 140 -10.99 -3.20 -1.56
C VAL A 140 -10.22 -2.70 -2.77
N TYR A 141 -10.92 -2.23 -3.80
CA TYR A 141 -10.31 -1.80 -5.05
C TYR A 141 -9.77 -0.37 -5.03
N ALA A 142 -10.35 0.50 -4.24
CA ALA A 142 -9.83 1.85 -4.10
C ALA A 142 -10.07 2.41 -2.70
N VAL A 143 -9.09 3.19 -2.24
CA VAL A 143 -9.18 4.03 -1.05
C VAL A 143 -8.73 5.43 -1.41
N LYS A 144 -9.37 6.45 -0.86
CA LYS A 144 -9.05 7.86 -1.14
C LYS A 144 -9.27 8.74 0.07
N TRP A 145 -8.21 9.44 0.49
CA TRP A 145 -8.34 10.49 1.47
C TRP A 145 -9.16 11.67 0.93
N ASN A 146 -9.95 12.27 1.81
CA ASN A 146 -10.61 13.55 1.52
C ASN A 146 -9.54 14.64 1.34
N LYS A 147 -9.72 15.47 0.30
CA LYS A 147 -8.77 16.57 0.02
C LYS A 147 -8.88 17.73 0.99
N TYR A 148 -10.01 17.87 1.66
CA TYR A 148 -10.36 19.03 2.49
C TYR A 148 -10.49 18.67 3.98
N HIS A 149 -10.53 17.38 4.31
CA HIS A 149 -10.67 16.93 5.70
C HIS A 149 -9.56 15.91 6.02
N PRO A 150 -8.73 16.19 7.07
CA PRO A 150 -7.52 15.41 7.33
C PRO A 150 -7.78 13.97 7.80
N ARG A 151 -8.97 13.68 8.32
CA ARG A 151 -9.30 12.38 8.96
C ARG A 151 -10.25 11.51 8.16
N VAL A 152 -10.94 12.08 7.16
CA VAL A 152 -11.97 11.35 6.42
C VAL A 152 -11.40 10.72 5.15
N PHE A 153 -11.77 9.47 4.89
CA PHE A 153 -11.46 8.79 3.65
C PHE A 153 -12.65 7.96 3.14
N LEU A 154 -12.61 7.62 1.88
CA LEU A 154 -13.59 6.76 1.20
C LEU A 154 -12.93 5.47 0.75
N SER A 155 -13.71 4.41 0.71
CA SER A 155 -13.32 3.14 0.10
C SER A 155 -14.41 2.60 -0.81
N CYS A 156 -14.03 1.82 -1.82
CA CYS A 156 -14.95 1.00 -2.60
C CYS A 156 -14.41 -0.43 -2.71
N SER A 157 -15.33 -1.38 -2.75
CA SER A 157 -15.01 -2.80 -2.70
C SER A 157 -15.80 -3.61 -3.72
N ALA A 158 -15.31 -4.83 -3.96
CA ALA A 158 -16.01 -5.86 -4.72
C ALA A 158 -17.34 -6.28 -4.08
N ASP A 159 -17.61 -5.92 -2.83
CA ASP A 159 -18.91 -6.12 -2.16
C ASP A 159 -20.00 -5.16 -2.64
N TRP A 160 -19.71 -4.37 -3.66
CA TRP A 160 -20.59 -3.40 -4.32
C TRP A 160 -20.96 -2.21 -3.45
N THR A 161 -20.21 -1.96 -2.39
CA THR A 161 -20.44 -0.82 -1.48
C THR A 161 -19.34 0.21 -1.58
N ILE A 162 -19.73 1.45 -1.31
CA ILE A 162 -18.83 2.56 -1.01
C ILE A 162 -19.04 2.90 0.45
N LYS A 163 -17.96 3.08 1.20
CA LYS A 163 -17.99 3.41 2.61
C LYS A 163 -17.17 4.66 2.89
N MET A 164 -17.66 5.46 3.83
CA MET A 164 -16.97 6.63 4.35
C MET A 164 -16.50 6.34 5.77
N TRP A 165 -15.26 6.73 6.05
CA TRP A 165 -14.57 6.43 7.30
C TRP A 165 -14.03 7.70 7.94
N ASP A 166 -14.03 7.75 9.24
CA ASP A 166 -13.20 8.68 10.02
C ASP A 166 -12.02 7.88 10.59
N MET A 167 -10.81 8.43 10.49
CA MET A 167 -9.57 7.81 10.97
C MET A 167 -9.62 7.43 12.46
N GLN A 168 -10.46 8.09 13.25
CA GLN A 168 -10.61 7.84 14.70
C GLN A 168 -11.68 6.80 15.02
N ILE A 169 -12.45 6.35 14.02
CA ILE A 169 -13.57 5.43 14.20
C ILE A 169 -13.33 4.22 13.31
N THR A 170 -13.17 3.05 13.93
CA THR A 170 -12.85 1.80 13.21
C THR A 170 -14.02 1.19 12.45
N ARG A 171 -15.22 1.77 12.56
CA ARG A 171 -16.42 1.35 11.84
C ARG A 171 -16.85 2.44 10.86
N PRO A 172 -17.43 2.05 9.70
CA PRO A 172 -17.90 3.00 8.69
C PRO A 172 -19.13 3.77 9.13
#